data_328b930847a2cffbac4b703567b8a715
#
_entry.id   328b930847a2cffbac4b703567b8a715
#
_cell.length_a   1.000
_cell.length_b   1.000
_cell.length_c   1.000
_cell.angle_alpha   90.00
_cell.angle_beta   90.00
_cell.angle_gamma   90.00
#
_symmetry.space_group_name_H-M   'P 1'
#
loop_
_entity.id
_entity.type
_entity.pdbx_description
1 polymer ?
#
loop_
_entity_poly.entity_id
_entity_poly.type
_entity_poly.pdbx_seq_one_letter_code
_entity_poly.pdbx_strand_id
1 'polypeptide(L)'
;VNGLDKVLEKDIPPGFVILIKGSPGTLKSGFMHNVLSNYLSKEKKEFGVYATIEETKESHLRNMRSLGIKMPDNMEMFDYSDIRTEWKKEEKEGKLDIVKITEDIIKFYKEEKKENFTIFALDSFSALCSLAEVKRGDSYHFFTLLRNSGLTSFVAQETDGQQSIPESFLADGVVELGTVETHEDVLRYIQVKKMRAVKHSMKKHQLIVESDGLSVLEPVYEK
;
A
#
# COMPACT_ATOMS: atom_id res chain seq x y z
N VAL A 1 0.27 4.63 12.20
CA VAL A 1 0.71 5.99 11.87
C VAL A 1 -0.03 6.94 12.79
N ASN A 2 0.70 7.67 13.63
CA ASN A 2 0.12 8.65 14.53
C ASN A 2 -0.31 9.90 13.75
N GLY A 3 -1.35 10.62 14.23
CA GLY A 3 -1.80 11.89 13.62
C GLY A 3 -2.49 11.75 12.26
N LEU A 4 -2.93 10.56 11.82
CA LEU A 4 -3.72 10.41 10.59
C LEU A 4 -5.05 11.14 10.64
N ASP A 5 -5.61 11.38 11.82
CA ASP A 5 -6.79 12.19 12.08
C ASP A 5 -6.63 13.66 11.63
N LYS A 6 -5.40 14.14 11.48
CA LYS A 6 -5.10 15.47 10.91
C LYS A 6 -5.38 15.54 9.41
N VAL A 7 -5.36 14.41 8.72
CA VAL A 7 -5.57 14.33 7.27
C VAL A 7 -6.88 13.65 6.89
N LEU A 8 -7.42 12.77 7.73
CA LEU A 8 -8.71 12.07 7.53
C LEU A 8 -9.61 12.33 8.73
N GLU A 9 -10.81 12.89 8.50
CA GLU A 9 -11.76 13.16 9.60
C GLU A 9 -12.48 11.90 10.12
N LYS A 10 -12.42 10.81 9.37
CA LYS A 10 -13.01 9.50 9.71
C LYS A 10 -12.14 8.37 9.19
N ASP A 11 -12.38 7.19 9.73
CA ASP A 11 -11.74 5.96 9.25
C ASP A 11 -12.04 5.68 7.78
N ILE A 12 -11.14 4.95 7.14
CA ILE A 12 -11.32 4.48 5.76
C ILE A 12 -12.45 3.46 5.76
N PRO A 13 -13.49 3.63 4.92
CA PRO A 13 -14.57 2.67 4.85
C PRO A 13 -14.08 1.26 4.45
N PRO A 14 -14.63 0.18 5.04
CA PRO A 14 -14.29 -1.18 4.65
C PRO A 14 -14.49 -1.43 3.15
N GLY A 15 -13.62 -2.25 2.57
CA GLY A 15 -13.69 -2.63 1.15
C GLY A 15 -13.16 -1.57 0.17
N PHE A 16 -12.60 -0.47 0.66
CA PHE A 16 -11.98 0.55 -0.21
C PHE A 16 -10.63 0.11 -0.72
N VAL A 17 -10.33 0.50 -1.96
CA VAL A 17 -9.00 0.35 -2.56
C VAL A 17 -8.27 1.69 -2.50
N ILE A 18 -7.17 1.72 -1.73
CA ILE A 18 -6.36 2.91 -1.48
C ILE A 18 -5.04 2.81 -2.23
N LEU A 19 -4.80 3.74 -3.12
CA LEU A 19 -3.54 3.86 -3.85
C LEU A 19 -2.58 4.75 -3.06
N ILE A 20 -1.42 4.22 -2.71
CA ILE A 20 -0.31 4.94 -2.07
C ILE A 20 0.73 5.22 -3.14
N LYS A 21 0.80 6.44 -3.62
CA LYS A 21 1.74 6.82 -4.69
C LYS A 21 2.87 7.70 -4.17
N GLY A 22 4.02 7.64 -4.82
CA GLY A 22 5.18 8.49 -4.50
C GLY A 22 6.46 8.00 -5.15
N SER A 23 7.47 8.87 -5.18
CA SER A 23 8.81 8.54 -5.69
C SER A 23 9.51 7.50 -4.79
N PRO A 24 10.57 6.85 -5.26
CA PRO A 24 11.43 6.03 -4.41
C PRO A 24 11.92 6.81 -3.18
N GLY A 25 12.00 6.15 -2.01
CA GLY A 25 12.48 6.77 -0.77
C GLY A 25 11.47 7.63 0.01
N THR A 26 10.22 7.75 -0.46
CA THR A 26 9.17 8.52 0.23
C THR A 26 8.45 7.75 1.35
N LEU A 27 8.92 6.55 1.71
CA LEU A 27 8.41 5.70 2.79
C LEU A 27 7.05 5.04 2.50
N LYS A 28 6.69 4.74 1.25
CA LYS A 28 5.44 4.05 0.89
C LYS A 28 5.26 2.74 1.64
N SER A 29 6.25 1.86 1.57
CA SER A 29 6.27 0.54 2.25
C SER A 29 6.14 0.69 3.76
N GLY A 30 6.91 1.60 4.37
CA GLY A 30 6.84 1.91 5.80
C GLY A 30 5.47 2.43 6.21
N PHE A 31 4.89 3.33 5.43
CA PHE A 31 3.55 3.88 5.69
C PHE A 31 2.48 2.79 5.64
N MET A 32 2.44 2.00 4.57
CA MET A 32 1.45 0.92 4.43
C MET A 32 1.57 -0.11 5.54
N HIS A 33 2.79 -0.59 5.81
CA HIS A 33 3.02 -1.56 6.89
C HIS A 33 2.61 -0.98 8.25
N ASN A 34 2.95 0.28 8.54
CA ASN A 34 2.59 0.94 9.79
C ASN A 34 1.07 1.13 9.96
N VAL A 35 0.34 1.45 8.88
CA VAL A 35 -1.13 1.52 8.90
C VAL A 35 -1.73 0.15 9.25
N LEU A 36 -1.33 -0.90 8.52
CA LEU A 36 -1.83 -2.25 8.75
C LEU A 36 -1.49 -2.74 10.16
N SER A 37 -0.23 -2.56 10.58
CA SER A 37 0.25 -2.99 11.90
C SER A 37 -0.53 -2.33 13.04
N ASN A 38 -0.72 -1.01 12.98
CA ASN A 38 -1.46 -0.29 14.01
C ASN A 38 -2.94 -0.67 14.05
N TYR A 39 -3.55 -0.88 12.90
CA TYR A 39 -4.94 -1.32 12.82
C TYR A 39 -5.11 -2.74 13.40
N LEU A 40 -4.38 -3.71 12.88
CA LEU A 40 -4.47 -5.11 13.28
C LEU A 40 -4.02 -5.34 14.74
N SER A 41 -3.17 -4.48 15.29
CA SER A 41 -2.82 -4.51 16.71
C SER A 41 -4.02 -4.20 17.62
N LYS A 42 -4.99 -3.43 17.13
CA LYS A 42 -6.24 -3.09 17.84
C LYS A 42 -7.34 -4.11 17.53
N GLU A 43 -7.50 -4.47 16.26
CA GLU A 43 -8.55 -5.38 15.78
C GLU A 43 -8.05 -6.84 15.75
N LYS A 44 -7.95 -7.45 16.95
CA LYS A 44 -7.35 -8.80 17.13
C LYS A 44 -8.10 -9.95 16.45
N LYS A 45 -9.34 -9.74 16.05
CA LYS A 45 -10.15 -10.75 15.35
C LYS A 45 -9.95 -10.69 13.83
N GLU A 46 -9.42 -9.57 13.33
CA GLU A 46 -9.19 -9.38 11.91
C GLU A 46 -7.79 -9.87 11.53
N PHE A 47 -7.63 -10.20 10.27
CA PHE A 47 -6.39 -10.71 9.70
C PHE A 47 -6.01 -9.92 8.45
N GLY A 48 -4.73 -9.64 8.30
CA GLY A 48 -4.18 -8.90 7.17
C GLY A 48 -3.07 -9.63 6.45
N VAL A 49 -2.99 -9.42 5.15
CA VAL A 49 -1.89 -9.92 4.30
C VAL A 49 -1.15 -8.76 3.67
N TYR A 50 0.16 -8.74 3.82
CA TYR A 50 1.07 -7.81 3.16
C TYR A 50 1.89 -8.57 2.11
N ALA A 51 1.60 -8.35 0.84
CA ALA A 51 2.30 -8.96 -0.28
C ALA A 51 3.42 -8.04 -0.76
N THR A 52 4.67 -8.52 -0.71
CA THR A 52 5.86 -7.82 -1.21
C THR A 52 6.39 -8.45 -2.48
N ILE A 53 6.82 -7.61 -3.44
CA ILE A 53 7.37 -8.03 -4.73
C ILE A 53 8.83 -7.56 -4.87
N GLU A 54 9.15 -6.39 -4.33
CA GLU A 54 10.44 -5.72 -4.55
C GLU A 54 11.53 -6.24 -3.63
N GLU A 55 11.17 -6.68 -2.44
CA GLU A 55 12.14 -7.16 -1.45
C GLU A 55 11.66 -8.44 -0.77
N THR A 56 12.61 -9.21 -0.23
CA THR A 56 12.29 -10.42 0.54
C THR A 56 11.61 -10.06 1.87
N LYS A 57 10.83 -10.99 2.40
CA LYS A 57 10.17 -10.87 3.71
C LYS A 57 11.16 -10.47 4.82
N GLU A 58 12.34 -11.10 4.87
CA GLU A 58 13.36 -10.81 5.88
C GLU A 58 13.90 -9.38 5.76
N SER A 59 14.16 -8.94 4.51
CA SER A 59 14.62 -7.57 4.25
C SER A 59 13.57 -6.56 4.69
N HIS A 60 12.33 -6.75 4.29
CA HIS A 60 11.21 -5.88 4.65
C HIS A 60 11.04 -5.78 6.17
N LEU A 61 10.99 -6.92 6.87
CA LEU A 61 10.84 -6.94 8.33
C LEU A 61 12.00 -6.28 9.05
N ARG A 62 13.23 -6.43 8.55
CA ARG A 62 14.40 -5.72 9.10
C ARG A 62 14.25 -4.21 8.94
N ASN A 63 13.80 -3.74 7.77
CA ASN A 63 13.56 -2.33 7.49
C ASN A 63 12.44 -1.78 8.41
N MET A 64 11.35 -2.51 8.58
CA MET A 64 10.26 -2.10 9.49
C MET A 64 10.71 -1.99 10.94
N ARG A 65 11.51 -2.94 11.43
CA ARG A 65 12.08 -2.87 12.78
C ARG A 65 12.97 -1.64 12.97
N SER A 66 13.75 -1.26 11.96
CA SER A 66 14.58 -0.03 12.02
C SER A 66 13.76 1.25 12.10
N LEU A 67 12.51 1.21 11.62
CA LEU A 67 11.54 2.31 11.74
C LEU A 67 10.69 2.23 13.03
N GLY A 68 10.99 1.30 13.94
CA GLY A 68 10.20 1.09 15.16
C GLY A 68 8.84 0.41 14.94
N ILE A 69 8.58 -0.11 13.74
CA ILE A 69 7.30 -0.72 13.38
C ILE A 69 7.34 -2.24 13.65
N LYS A 70 6.37 -2.71 14.42
CA LYS A 70 6.23 -4.13 14.75
C LYS A 70 5.21 -4.80 13.83
N MET A 71 5.41 -6.06 13.52
CA MET A 71 4.43 -6.89 12.83
C MET A 71 3.56 -7.61 13.88
N PRO A 72 2.23 -7.43 13.87
CA PRO A 72 1.32 -8.13 14.79
C PRO A 72 1.11 -9.58 14.35
N ASP A 73 0.71 -10.46 15.28
CA ASP A 73 0.54 -11.90 15.05
C ASP A 73 -0.58 -12.24 14.04
N ASN A 74 -1.55 -11.34 13.89
CA ASN A 74 -2.66 -11.44 12.94
C ASN A 74 -2.39 -10.75 11.60
N MET A 75 -1.12 -10.56 11.27
CA MET A 75 -0.64 -10.08 9.96
C MET A 75 0.34 -11.08 9.38
N GLU A 76 0.17 -11.45 8.13
CA GLU A 76 1.09 -12.32 7.41
C GLU A 76 1.73 -11.59 6.24
N MET A 77 3.01 -11.89 6.00
CA MET A 77 3.69 -11.41 4.81
C MET A 77 3.77 -12.53 3.78
N PHE A 78 3.32 -12.20 2.58
CA PHE A 78 3.47 -13.00 1.40
C PHE A 78 4.62 -12.44 0.55
N ASP A 79 5.63 -13.24 0.30
CA ASP A 79 6.77 -12.90 -0.54
C ASP A 79 6.59 -13.54 -1.91
N TYR A 80 6.49 -12.70 -2.92
CA TYR A 80 6.36 -13.18 -4.30
C TYR A 80 7.59 -13.96 -4.79
N SER A 81 8.74 -13.85 -4.12
CA SER A 81 9.94 -14.66 -4.46
C SER A 81 9.71 -16.15 -4.22
N ASP A 82 8.83 -16.52 -3.29
CA ASP A 82 8.53 -17.91 -2.94
C ASP A 82 7.86 -18.66 -4.11
N ILE A 83 7.06 -17.95 -4.92
CA ILE A 83 6.41 -18.55 -6.09
C ILE A 83 7.10 -18.22 -7.43
N ARG A 84 8.17 -17.42 -7.39
CA ARG A 84 8.93 -17.00 -8.57
C ARG A 84 9.50 -18.18 -9.38
N THR A 85 9.73 -19.32 -8.73
CA THR A 85 10.25 -20.53 -9.38
C THR A 85 9.19 -21.21 -10.27
N GLU A 86 7.93 -21.18 -9.86
CA GLU A 86 6.81 -21.69 -10.65
C GLU A 86 6.46 -20.73 -11.80
N TRP A 87 6.49 -19.43 -11.52
CA TRP A 87 6.23 -18.39 -12.53
C TRP A 87 7.29 -18.31 -13.62
N LYS A 88 8.55 -18.61 -13.36
CA LYS A 88 9.58 -18.70 -14.39
C LYS A 88 9.26 -19.74 -15.47
N LYS A 89 8.42 -20.72 -15.21
CA LYS A 89 7.90 -21.64 -16.22
C LYS A 89 6.80 -20.98 -17.06
N GLU A 90 5.90 -20.24 -16.42
CA GLU A 90 4.83 -19.49 -17.09
C GLU A 90 5.36 -18.26 -17.86
N GLU A 91 6.39 -17.57 -17.31
CA GLU A 91 7.11 -16.47 -17.97
C GLU A 91 7.75 -16.90 -19.30
N LYS A 92 8.32 -18.10 -19.35
CA LYS A 92 8.86 -18.69 -20.59
C LYS A 92 7.79 -18.94 -21.66
N GLU A 93 6.52 -19.03 -21.25
CA GLU A 93 5.36 -19.19 -22.12
C GLU A 93 4.66 -17.85 -22.45
N GLY A 94 5.18 -16.72 -21.93
CA GLY A 94 4.65 -15.36 -22.21
C GLY A 94 3.29 -15.07 -21.57
N LYS A 95 2.96 -15.69 -20.42
CA LYS A 95 1.61 -15.69 -19.87
C LYS A 95 1.52 -15.34 -18.38
N LEU A 96 2.34 -14.42 -17.86
CA LEU A 96 2.15 -13.98 -16.48
C LEU A 96 0.89 -13.12 -16.37
N ASP A 97 -0.16 -13.63 -15.75
CA ASP A 97 -1.42 -12.92 -15.50
C ASP A 97 -1.42 -12.37 -14.06
N ILE A 98 -1.12 -11.06 -13.93
CA ILE A 98 -1.04 -10.38 -12.64
C ILE A 98 -2.38 -10.36 -11.88
N VAL A 99 -3.50 -10.34 -12.63
CA VAL A 99 -4.83 -10.35 -12.02
C VAL A 99 -5.10 -11.72 -11.41
N LYS A 100 -4.83 -12.79 -12.16
CA LYS A 100 -5.02 -14.17 -11.71
C LYS A 100 -4.16 -14.49 -10.49
N ILE A 101 -2.88 -14.11 -10.50
CA ILE A 101 -1.98 -14.34 -9.37
C ILE A 101 -2.52 -13.68 -8.10
N THR A 102 -2.93 -12.41 -8.20
CA THR A 102 -3.50 -11.69 -7.05
C THR A 102 -4.81 -12.32 -6.59
N GLU A 103 -5.64 -12.77 -7.53
CA GLU A 103 -6.88 -13.49 -7.23
C GLU A 103 -6.62 -14.79 -6.46
N ASP A 104 -5.65 -15.58 -6.90
CA ASP A 104 -5.29 -16.86 -6.26
C ASP A 104 -4.76 -16.64 -4.83
N ILE A 105 -3.94 -15.62 -4.61
CA ILE A 105 -3.47 -15.25 -3.26
C ILE A 105 -4.67 -14.87 -2.37
N ILE A 106 -5.52 -13.97 -2.84
CA ILE A 106 -6.69 -13.53 -2.08
C ILE A 106 -7.61 -14.70 -1.77
N LYS A 107 -7.84 -15.58 -2.75
CA LYS A 107 -8.69 -16.77 -2.60
C LYS A 107 -8.12 -17.73 -1.55
N PHE A 108 -6.83 -18.03 -1.61
CA PHE A 108 -6.14 -18.88 -0.64
C PHE A 108 -6.36 -18.37 0.79
N TYR A 109 -6.09 -17.09 1.06
CA TYR A 109 -6.26 -16.54 2.40
C TYR A 109 -7.73 -16.42 2.82
N LYS A 110 -8.66 -16.21 1.89
CA LYS A 110 -10.09 -16.27 2.19
C LYS A 110 -10.57 -17.66 2.59
N GLU A 111 -10.06 -18.69 1.97
CA GLU A 111 -10.36 -20.09 2.34
C GLU A 111 -9.80 -20.43 3.71
N GLU A 112 -8.58 -19.97 4.04
CA GLU A 112 -7.93 -20.24 5.33
C GLU A 112 -8.48 -19.41 6.49
N LYS A 113 -8.62 -18.10 6.31
CA LYS A 113 -8.96 -17.14 7.38
C LYS A 113 -10.42 -16.73 7.38
N LYS A 114 -11.17 -17.09 6.32
CA LYS A 114 -12.60 -16.82 6.15
C LYS A 114 -12.92 -15.32 6.29
N GLU A 115 -13.94 -15.00 7.08
CA GLU A 115 -14.43 -13.64 7.32
C GLU A 115 -13.43 -12.76 8.08
N ASN A 116 -12.44 -13.37 8.74
CA ASN A 116 -11.41 -12.61 9.47
C ASN A 116 -10.39 -11.94 8.55
N PHE A 117 -10.22 -12.40 7.31
CA PHE A 117 -9.35 -11.75 6.34
C PHE A 117 -10.02 -10.49 5.80
N THR A 118 -9.59 -9.33 6.25
CA THR A 118 -10.24 -8.04 6.00
C THR A 118 -9.34 -7.02 5.30
N ILE A 119 -8.01 -7.18 5.39
CA ILE A 119 -7.06 -6.22 4.85
C ILE A 119 -6.00 -6.89 3.97
N PHE A 120 -5.76 -6.30 2.80
CA PHE A 120 -4.72 -6.71 1.86
C PHE A 120 -3.83 -5.52 1.50
N ALA A 121 -2.53 -5.72 1.43
CA ALA A 121 -1.59 -4.74 0.91
C ALA A 121 -0.70 -5.34 -0.17
N LEU A 122 -0.45 -4.59 -1.24
CA LEU A 122 0.47 -4.95 -2.32
C LEU A 122 1.58 -3.92 -2.47
N ASP A 123 2.83 -4.35 -2.33
CA ASP A 123 4.02 -3.53 -2.45
C ASP A 123 5.00 -4.11 -3.49
N SER A 124 4.96 -3.68 -4.75
CA SER A 124 4.17 -2.61 -5.32
C SER A 124 3.47 -3.07 -6.62
N PHE A 125 2.45 -2.33 -7.05
CA PHE A 125 1.81 -2.54 -8.35
C PHE A 125 2.78 -2.25 -9.50
N SER A 126 3.67 -1.26 -9.35
CA SER A 126 4.71 -0.96 -10.33
C SER A 126 5.66 -2.15 -10.54
N ALA A 127 6.10 -2.80 -9.45
CA ALA A 127 6.92 -4.01 -9.53
C ALA A 127 6.14 -5.17 -10.15
N LEU A 128 4.87 -5.36 -9.78
CA LEU A 128 4.02 -6.37 -10.39
C LEU A 128 3.88 -6.17 -11.90
N CYS A 129 3.65 -4.92 -12.34
CA CYS A 129 3.59 -4.58 -13.76
C CYS A 129 4.91 -4.79 -14.50
N SER A 130 6.05 -4.70 -13.83
CA SER A 130 7.36 -4.94 -14.45
C SER A 130 7.65 -6.41 -14.71
N LEU A 131 6.90 -7.32 -14.08
CA LEU A 131 7.02 -8.77 -14.27
C LEU A 131 6.20 -9.30 -15.47
N ALA A 132 5.30 -8.50 -16.02
CA ALA A 132 4.40 -8.89 -17.09
C ALA A 132 4.16 -7.74 -18.09
N GLU A 133 3.80 -8.06 -19.33
CA GLU A 133 3.24 -7.07 -20.26
C GLU A 133 1.84 -6.65 -19.84
N VAL A 134 1.75 -5.59 -19.02
CA VAL A 134 0.47 -5.10 -18.51
C VAL A 134 -0.19 -4.14 -19.50
N LYS A 135 -1.36 -4.49 -19.98
CA LYS A 135 -2.20 -3.62 -20.80
C LYS A 135 -3.07 -2.74 -19.90
N ARG A 136 -3.54 -1.62 -20.43
CA ARG A 136 -4.44 -0.71 -19.70
C ARG A 136 -5.70 -1.39 -19.14
N GLY A 137 -6.19 -2.43 -19.84
CA GLY A 137 -7.32 -3.24 -19.37
C GLY A 137 -7.01 -4.04 -18.12
N ASP A 138 -5.77 -4.51 -17.96
CA ASP A 138 -5.36 -5.35 -16.84
C ASP A 138 -5.32 -4.53 -15.53
N SER A 139 -4.88 -3.26 -15.58
CA SER A 139 -5.00 -2.34 -14.43
C SER A 139 -6.46 -2.19 -13.99
N TYR A 140 -7.39 -2.01 -14.94
CA TYR A 140 -8.83 -1.93 -14.62
C TYR A 140 -9.34 -3.22 -13.96
N HIS A 141 -8.99 -4.38 -14.52
CA HIS A 141 -9.39 -5.68 -13.96
C HIS A 141 -8.80 -5.91 -12.57
N PHE A 142 -7.52 -5.55 -12.37
CA PHE A 142 -6.85 -5.65 -11.08
C PHE A 142 -7.58 -4.83 -9.98
N PHE A 143 -7.84 -3.55 -10.22
CA PHE A 143 -8.55 -2.71 -9.25
C PHE A 143 -10.00 -3.15 -9.04
N THR A 144 -10.64 -3.71 -10.08
CA THR A 144 -11.98 -4.29 -9.98
C THR A 144 -11.97 -5.55 -9.13
N LEU A 145 -10.97 -6.43 -9.30
CA LEU A 145 -10.76 -7.61 -8.46
C LEU A 145 -10.64 -7.22 -6.99
N LEU A 146 -9.75 -6.28 -6.66
CA LEU A 146 -9.56 -5.83 -5.28
C LEU A 146 -10.87 -5.30 -4.68
N ARG A 147 -11.61 -4.48 -5.40
CA ARG A 147 -12.90 -3.95 -4.93
C ARG A 147 -13.93 -5.05 -4.72
N ASN A 148 -14.03 -5.99 -5.65
CA ASN A 148 -14.97 -7.11 -5.57
C ASN A 148 -14.58 -8.13 -4.48
N SER A 149 -13.33 -8.13 -4.06
CA SER A 149 -12.88 -8.98 -2.96
C SER A 149 -13.51 -8.60 -1.62
N GLY A 150 -13.98 -7.36 -1.46
CA GLY A 150 -14.51 -6.83 -0.20
C GLY A 150 -13.46 -6.51 0.85
N LEU A 151 -12.16 -6.71 0.52
CA LEU A 151 -11.04 -6.37 1.40
C LEU A 151 -10.74 -4.88 1.33
N THR A 152 -10.42 -4.27 2.45
CA THR A 152 -9.75 -2.96 2.43
C THR A 152 -8.33 -3.16 1.90
N SER A 153 -8.04 -2.60 0.73
CA SER A 153 -6.80 -2.88 0.01
C SER A 153 -5.93 -1.64 -0.09
N PHE A 154 -4.64 -1.80 0.20
CA PHE A 154 -3.62 -0.76 0.02
C PHE A 154 -2.66 -1.21 -1.09
N VAL A 155 -2.45 -0.35 -2.07
CA VAL A 155 -1.61 -0.64 -3.25
C VAL A 155 -0.55 0.43 -3.38
N ALA A 156 0.73 0.06 -3.25
CA ALA A 156 1.83 0.98 -3.51
C ALA A 156 2.06 1.12 -5.01
N GLN A 157 2.32 2.35 -5.45
CA GLN A 157 2.72 2.64 -6.82
C GLN A 157 3.81 3.69 -6.88
N GLU A 158 4.87 3.42 -7.64
CA GLU A 158 5.91 4.36 -7.90
C GLU A 158 5.49 5.40 -8.94
N THR A 159 5.91 6.63 -8.71
CA THR A 159 5.69 7.75 -9.63
C THR A 159 6.93 8.64 -9.66
N ASP A 160 7.16 9.26 -10.80
CA ASP A 160 8.20 10.30 -10.95
C ASP A 160 7.74 11.69 -10.43
N GLY A 161 6.59 11.76 -9.80
CA GLY A 161 6.04 12.96 -9.16
C GLY A 161 5.31 13.93 -10.09
N GLN A 162 5.40 13.78 -11.41
CA GLN A 162 4.82 14.75 -12.36
C GLN A 162 3.63 14.23 -13.16
N GLN A 163 3.40 12.92 -13.23
CA GLN A 163 2.35 12.36 -14.08
C GLN A 163 1.10 11.96 -13.29
N SER A 164 -0.06 12.27 -13.87
CA SER A 164 -1.32 11.66 -13.45
C SER A 164 -1.32 10.20 -13.91
N ILE A 165 -1.29 9.27 -12.95
CA ILE A 165 -1.37 7.86 -13.24
C ILE A 165 -2.82 7.42 -13.41
N PRO A 166 -3.15 6.64 -14.46
CA PRO A 166 -4.51 6.19 -14.72
C PRO A 166 -5.16 5.45 -13.54
N GLU A 167 -4.38 4.73 -12.75
CA GLU A 167 -4.79 3.97 -11.57
C GLU A 167 -5.42 4.87 -10.49
N SER A 168 -5.04 6.15 -10.44
CA SER A 168 -5.65 7.14 -9.52
C SER A 168 -7.16 7.31 -9.73
N PHE A 169 -7.67 7.08 -10.94
CA PHE A 169 -9.10 7.12 -11.22
C PHE A 169 -9.81 5.84 -10.75
N LEU A 170 -9.12 4.72 -10.75
CA LEU A 170 -9.64 3.40 -10.39
C LEU A 170 -9.75 3.21 -8.87
N ALA A 171 -8.85 3.78 -8.09
CA ALA A 171 -8.85 3.69 -6.64
C ALA A 171 -9.98 4.51 -5.98
N ASP A 172 -10.43 4.11 -4.78
CA ASP A 172 -11.41 4.84 -3.98
C ASP A 172 -10.75 5.96 -3.17
N GLY A 173 -9.51 5.75 -2.74
CA GLY A 173 -8.64 6.74 -2.13
C GLY A 173 -7.29 6.83 -2.83
N VAL A 174 -6.69 8.02 -2.79
CA VAL A 174 -5.33 8.27 -3.30
C VAL A 174 -4.58 9.08 -2.25
N VAL A 175 -3.53 8.50 -1.72
CA VAL A 175 -2.60 9.14 -0.79
C VAL A 175 -1.27 9.32 -1.51
N GLU A 176 -0.74 10.50 -1.49
CA GLU A 176 0.55 10.84 -2.07
C GLU A 176 1.57 11.05 -0.96
N LEU A 177 2.69 10.35 -1.09
CA LEU A 177 3.88 10.55 -0.25
C LEU A 177 4.98 11.15 -1.13
N GLY A 178 5.58 12.22 -0.65
CA GLY A 178 6.59 12.94 -1.42
C GLY A 178 7.56 13.71 -0.54
N THR A 179 8.40 14.48 -1.19
CA THR A 179 9.30 15.44 -0.55
C THR A 179 9.01 16.85 -1.03
N VAL A 180 9.21 17.81 -0.17
CA VAL A 180 9.07 19.23 -0.45
C VAL A 180 10.31 19.96 0.05
N GLU A 181 10.86 20.83 -0.78
CA GLU A 181 11.95 21.72 -0.41
C GLU A 181 11.39 22.94 0.32
N THR A 182 11.95 23.22 1.48
CA THR A 182 11.71 24.44 2.24
C THR A 182 12.96 25.32 2.17
N HIS A 183 12.95 26.48 2.85
CA HIS A 183 14.14 27.35 2.91
C HIS A 183 15.33 26.69 3.58
N GLU A 184 15.09 25.77 4.52
CA GLU A 184 16.10 25.25 5.44
C GLU A 184 16.35 23.75 5.22
N ASP A 185 15.37 23.01 4.64
CA ASP A 185 15.43 21.55 4.64
C ASP A 185 14.56 20.92 3.54
N VAL A 186 14.75 19.63 3.33
CA VAL A 186 13.88 18.77 2.50
C VAL A 186 13.02 17.92 3.44
N LEU A 187 11.71 18.17 3.43
CA LEU A 187 10.76 17.50 4.29
C LEU A 187 9.96 16.45 3.53
N ARG A 188 9.68 15.30 4.16
CA ARG A 188 8.69 14.38 3.64
C ARG A 188 7.29 14.84 3.97
N TYR A 189 6.35 14.60 3.05
CA TYR A 189 4.94 14.92 3.28
C TYR A 189 4.03 13.74 2.93
N ILE A 190 2.84 13.79 3.53
CA ILE A 190 1.67 13.03 3.16
C ILE A 190 0.57 14.00 2.70
N GLN A 191 -0.10 13.66 1.61
CA GLN A 191 -1.26 14.41 1.11
C GLN A 191 -2.35 13.43 0.66
N VAL A 192 -3.57 13.62 1.14
CA VAL A 192 -4.73 12.89 0.62
C VAL A 192 -5.25 13.64 -0.61
N LYS A 193 -5.03 13.07 -1.80
CA LYS A 193 -5.46 13.66 -3.09
C LYS A 193 -6.93 13.36 -3.39
N LYS A 194 -7.43 12.24 -2.84
CA LYS A 194 -8.78 11.74 -3.05
C LYS A 194 -9.14 10.78 -1.93
N MET A 195 -10.35 10.86 -1.42
CA MET A 195 -10.94 9.85 -0.56
C MET A 195 -12.46 9.91 -0.72
N ARG A 196 -13.04 8.91 -1.38
CA ARG A 196 -14.49 8.85 -1.58
C ARG A 196 -15.18 8.72 -0.22
N ALA A 197 -16.32 9.39 -0.05
CA ALA A 197 -17.15 9.33 1.14
C ALA A 197 -16.50 9.75 2.47
N VAL A 198 -15.23 10.21 2.45
CA VAL A 198 -14.52 10.67 3.65
C VAL A 198 -14.02 12.09 3.42
N LYS A 199 -14.34 12.98 4.35
CA LYS A 199 -13.81 14.33 4.36
C LYS A 199 -12.36 14.31 4.81
N HIS A 200 -11.49 15.02 4.10
CA HIS A 200 -10.05 14.99 4.30
C HIS A 200 -9.39 16.33 4.04
N SER A 201 -8.21 16.52 4.59
CA SER A 201 -7.33 17.65 4.29
C SER A 201 -6.70 17.49 2.91
N MET A 202 -6.75 18.55 2.10
CA MET A 202 -6.02 18.62 0.83
C MET A 202 -4.60 19.18 0.98
N LYS A 203 -4.20 19.56 2.20
CA LYS A 203 -2.88 20.13 2.48
C LYS A 203 -1.81 19.02 2.51
N LYS A 204 -0.57 19.38 2.21
CA LYS A 204 0.60 18.56 2.48
C LYS A 204 0.91 18.64 3.97
N HIS A 205 0.91 17.53 4.66
CA HIS A 205 1.28 17.42 6.07
C HIS A 205 2.66 16.78 6.19
N GLN A 206 3.48 17.26 7.11
CA GLN A 206 4.80 16.66 7.32
C GLN A 206 4.68 15.22 7.80
N LEU A 207 5.48 14.34 7.21
CA LEU A 207 5.60 12.93 7.59
C LEU A 207 6.99 12.68 8.15
N ILE A 208 7.05 12.26 9.40
CA ILE A 208 8.30 11.96 10.09
C ILE A 208 8.38 10.51 10.55
N VAL A 209 9.61 10.06 10.83
CA VAL A 209 9.90 8.79 11.49
C VAL A 209 10.16 9.05 12.95
N GLU A 210 9.42 8.39 13.84
CA GLU A 210 9.61 8.40 15.28
C GLU A 210 10.07 7.04 15.80
N SER A 211 10.29 6.91 17.09
CA SER A 211 10.77 5.66 17.70
C SER A 211 9.81 4.48 17.59
N ASP A 212 8.53 4.74 17.39
CA ASP A 212 7.44 3.77 17.34
C ASP A 212 6.69 3.75 15.99
N GLY A 213 7.32 4.28 14.95
CA GLY A 213 6.78 4.29 13.59
C GLY A 213 6.69 5.67 12.96
N LEU A 214 5.69 5.87 12.13
CA LEU A 214 5.49 7.10 11.38
C LEU A 214 4.45 8.01 12.06
N SER A 215 4.70 9.32 12.00
CA SER A 215 3.79 10.35 12.52
C SER A 215 3.53 11.44 11.50
N VAL A 216 2.26 11.87 11.43
CA VAL A 216 1.81 13.00 10.62
C VAL A 216 1.75 14.24 11.52
N LEU A 217 2.44 15.28 11.11
CA LEU A 217 2.50 16.57 11.82
C LEU A 217 1.61 17.61 11.15
N GLU A 218 1.87 18.88 11.44
CA GLU A 218 1.14 20.00 10.91
C GLU A 218 1.38 20.19 9.39
N PRO A 219 0.54 20.97 8.69
CA PRO A 219 0.72 21.26 7.28
C PRO A 219 2.07 21.92 6.99
N VAL A 220 2.70 21.49 5.89
CA VAL A 220 3.90 22.12 5.33
C VAL A 220 3.47 23.12 4.26
N TYR A 221 4.07 24.29 4.27
CA TYR A 221 3.86 25.32 3.26
C TYR A 221 5.07 25.40 2.33
N GLU A 222 4.84 25.23 1.06
CA GLU A 222 5.83 25.53 0.02
C GLU A 222 6.03 27.05 -0.09
N LYS A 223 7.18 27.43 -0.59
CA LYS A 223 7.44 28.83 -0.97
C LYS A 223 6.59 29.27 -2.13
#